data_bbc75719d651b538cf9b3397e41fa132
#
_entry.id   bbc75719d651b538cf9b3397e41fa132
#
_cell.length_a   1.000
_cell.length_b   1.000
_cell.length_c   1.000
_cell.angle_alpha   90.00
_cell.angle_beta   90.00
_cell.angle_gamma   90.00
#
_symmetry.space_group_name_H-M   'P 1'
#
loop_
_entity.id
_entity.type
_entity.pdbx_description
1 polymer ?
#
loop_
_entity_poly.entity_id
_entity_poly.type
_entity_poly.pdbx_seq_one_letter_code
_entity_poly.pdbx_strand_id
1 'polypeptide(L)'
;MKIVRAKYEGEIFYGELHESEVLRYEGSPLVIWEPTEEKYSVEEIQLLAPVLPSKVTAVAKNYEKHAIELGVHDYTAPSNPVFFNKPSTSVIGTGENIIYPKIA
;
A
#
# COMPACT_ATOMS: atom_id res chain seq x y z
N MET A 1 6.87 11.48 8.19
CA MET A 1 7.36 10.11 8.41
C MET A 1 6.81 9.19 7.33
N LYS A 2 7.66 8.40 6.69
CA LYS A 2 7.24 7.37 5.73
C LYS A 2 7.52 6.01 6.33
N ILE A 3 6.47 5.29 6.67
CA ILE A 3 6.58 3.95 7.26
C ILE A 3 6.60 2.91 6.14
N VAL A 4 7.58 2.01 6.20
CA VAL A 4 7.73 0.94 5.24
C VAL A 4 7.79 -0.41 5.96
N ARG A 5 7.50 -1.47 5.22
CA ARG A 5 7.67 -2.84 5.66
C ARG A 5 8.69 -3.48 4.72
N ALA A 6 9.70 -4.07 5.27
CA ALA A 6 10.85 -4.54 4.50
C ALA A 6 11.28 -5.94 4.90
N LYS A 7 12.00 -6.58 3.98
CA LYS A 7 12.61 -7.89 4.22
C LYS A 7 14.09 -7.83 3.95
N TYR A 8 14.88 -8.32 4.90
CA TYR A 8 16.33 -8.44 4.80
C TYR A 8 16.77 -9.79 5.38
N GLU A 9 17.49 -10.58 4.56
CA GLU A 9 17.97 -11.91 4.96
C GLU A 9 16.93 -12.80 5.64
N GLY A 10 15.70 -12.80 5.13
CA GLY A 10 14.61 -13.59 5.66
C GLY A 10 13.84 -12.97 6.80
N GLU A 11 14.34 -11.91 7.40
CA GLU A 11 13.65 -11.17 8.45
C GLU A 11 12.75 -10.08 7.88
N ILE A 12 11.55 -9.98 8.40
CA ILE A 12 10.58 -8.94 8.04
C ILE A 12 10.45 -7.96 9.19
N PHE A 13 10.55 -6.67 8.89
CA PHE A 13 10.47 -5.62 9.88
C PHE A 13 9.79 -4.38 9.33
N TYR A 14 9.35 -3.51 10.23
CA TYR A 14 8.88 -2.18 9.88
C TYR A 14 9.98 -1.16 10.13
N GLY A 15 9.96 -0.08 9.37
CA GLY A 15 10.94 0.97 9.52
C GLY A 15 10.47 2.29 8.98
N GLU A 16 11.32 3.27 9.12
CA GLU A 16 11.10 4.61 8.61
C GLU A 16 12.04 4.87 7.44
N LEU A 17 11.46 5.27 6.31
CA LEU A 17 12.23 5.59 5.11
C LEU A 17 12.65 7.05 5.13
N HIS A 18 13.95 7.29 5.06
CA HIS A 18 14.57 8.60 4.88
C HIS A 18 15.43 8.57 3.62
N GLU A 19 15.00 9.27 2.58
CA GLU A 19 15.70 9.30 1.30
C GLU A 19 15.97 7.87 0.76
N SER A 20 17.19 7.39 0.86
CA SER A 20 17.59 6.05 0.38
C SER A 20 17.91 5.05 1.50
N GLU A 21 17.62 5.42 2.74
CA GLU A 21 17.88 4.57 3.91
C GLU A 21 16.61 4.25 4.68
N VAL A 22 16.57 3.06 5.25
CA VAL A 22 15.49 2.61 6.13
C VAL A 22 16.05 2.40 7.52
N LEU A 23 15.52 3.13 8.49
CA LEU A 23 15.81 2.91 9.90
C LEU A 23 14.83 1.86 10.43
N ARG A 24 15.36 0.74 10.92
CA ARG A 24 14.55 -0.34 11.48
C ARG A 24 13.94 0.08 12.82
N TYR A 25 12.69 -0.30 13.02
CA TYR A 25 11.98 -0.13 14.29
C TYR A 25 11.62 -1.48 14.88
N GLU A 26 11.55 -1.54 16.20
CA GLU A 26 10.99 -2.68 16.89
C GLU A 26 9.47 -2.62 16.84
N GLY A 27 8.85 -3.79 16.68
CA GLY A 27 7.40 -3.94 16.69
C GLY A 27 6.71 -3.53 15.41
N SER A 28 5.54 -2.97 15.54
CA SER A 28 4.73 -2.51 14.42
C SER A 28 4.13 -1.13 14.73
N PRO A 29 3.79 -0.36 13.69
CA PRO A 29 3.26 1.00 13.89
C PRO A 29 2.01 1.10 14.76
N LEU A 30 1.28 -0.01 14.90
CA LEU A 30 0.01 -0.02 15.63
C LEU A 30 0.10 -0.49 17.08
N VAL A 31 1.23 -1.06 17.47
CA VAL A 31 1.38 -1.66 18.80
C VAL A 31 2.58 -1.10 19.55
N ILE A 32 3.78 -1.48 19.13
CA ILE A 32 5.04 -1.00 19.71
C ILE A 32 5.83 -0.38 18.56
N TRP A 33 6.31 0.84 18.76
CA TRP A 33 7.00 1.58 17.71
C TRP A 33 8.22 2.28 18.31
N GLU A 34 9.34 1.58 18.33
CA GLU A 34 10.59 2.07 18.90
C GLU A 34 11.72 1.99 17.89
N PRO A 35 12.47 3.06 17.66
CA PRO A 35 13.59 3.03 16.73
C PRO A 35 14.73 2.18 17.27
N THR A 36 15.40 1.47 16.36
CA THR A 36 16.65 0.78 16.64
C THR A 36 17.82 1.59 16.06
N GLU A 37 19.04 1.08 16.22
CA GLU A 37 20.22 1.68 15.60
C GLU A 37 20.52 1.08 14.23
N GLU A 38 19.73 0.11 13.78
CA GLU A 38 19.96 -0.60 12.51
C GLU A 38 19.39 0.19 11.33
N LYS A 39 20.29 0.49 10.38
CA LYS A 39 19.93 1.18 9.14
C LYS A 39 20.30 0.30 7.95
N TYR A 40 19.47 0.34 6.93
CA TYR A 40 19.69 -0.39 5.69
C TYR A 40 19.53 0.54 4.51
N SER A 41 20.33 0.32 3.46
CA SER A 41 20.08 0.95 2.17
C SER A 41 18.85 0.32 1.52
N VAL A 42 18.06 1.12 0.83
CA VAL A 42 16.90 0.61 0.07
C VAL A 42 17.32 -0.47 -0.93
N GLU A 43 18.54 -0.39 -1.45
CA GLU A 43 19.08 -1.38 -2.40
C GLU A 43 19.39 -2.74 -1.77
N GLU A 44 19.62 -2.78 -0.45
CA GLU A 44 19.93 -4.02 0.28
C GLU A 44 18.69 -4.81 0.68
N ILE A 45 17.52 -4.17 0.71
CA ILE A 45 16.29 -4.74 1.24
C ILE A 45 15.25 -4.90 0.15
N GLN A 46 14.24 -5.71 0.44
CA GLN A 46 13.05 -5.81 -0.38
C GLN A 46 11.91 -5.07 0.32
N LEU A 47 11.36 -4.05 -0.34
CA LEU A 47 10.16 -3.37 0.18
C LEU A 47 8.95 -4.25 -0.07
N LEU A 48 8.19 -4.50 0.98
CA LEU A 48 6.96 -5.30 0.93
C LEU A 48 5.75 -4.38 0.98
N ALA A 49 4.57 -4.95 0.73
CA ALA A 49 3.33 -4.22 0.97
C ALA A 49 3.32 -3.71 2.41
N PRO A 50 3.04 -2.43 2.63
CA PRO A 50 3.19 -1.83 3.97
C PRO A 50 2.16 -2.34 4.97
N VAL A 51 1.07 -2.92 4.49
CA VAL A 51 0.00 -3.45 5.33
C VAL A 51 -0.41 -4.84 4.90
N LEU A 52 -0.93 -5.61 5.86
CA LEU A 52 -1.57 -6.90 5.61
C LEU A 52 -3.06 -6.72 5.94
N PRO A 53 -3.86 -6.24 4.99
CA PRO A 53 -5.24 -5.88 5.29
C PRO A 53 -6.14 -7.09 5.46
N SER A 54 -7.13 -6.97 6.34
CA SER A 54 -8.22 -7.94 6.42
C SER A 54 -9.23 -7.71 5.31
N LYS A 55 -9.36 -6.46 4.86
CA LYS A 55 -10.22 -6.07 3.74
C LYS A 55 -9.68 -4.78 3.10
N VAL A 56 -10.02 -4.58 1.84
CA VAL A 56 -9.74 -3.35 1.10
C VAL A 56 -11.08 -2.80 0.63
N THR A 57 -11.42 -1.61 1.10
CA THR A 57 -12.65 -0.93 0.70
C THR A 57 -12.31 0.24 -0.20
N ALA A 58 -12.95 0.29 -1.36
CA ALA A 58 -12.76 1.35 -2.32
C ALA A 58 -14.05 2.14 -2.53
N VAL A 59 -13.90 3.38 -2.98
CA VAL A 59 -15.03 4.26 -3.26
C VAL A 59 -15.16 4.41 -4.77
N ALA A 60 -16.34 4.11 -5.27
CA ALA A 60 -16.64 4.22 -6.69
C ALA A 60 -17.40 5.52 -6.98
N LYS A 61 -17.20 6.03 -8.19
CA LYS A 61 -17.95 7.19 -8.72
C LYS A 61 -17.89 8.42 -7.81
N ASN A 62 -16.76 8.59 -7.13
CA ASN A 62 -16.60 9.68 -6.17
C ASN A 62 -16.00 10.96 -6.79
N TYR A 63 -15.32 10.82 -7.94
CA TYR A 63 -14.65 11.94 -8.59
C TYR A 63 -15.34 12.30 -9.91
N GLU A 64 -15.94 13.48 -9.95
CA GLU A 64 -16.60 13.98 -11.15
C GLU A 64 -15.63 14.10 -12.34
N LYS A 65 -14.42 14.59 -12.09
CA LYS A 65 -13.39 14.69 -13.13
C LYS A 65 -13.05 13.34 -13.76
N HIS A 66 -12.99 12.29 -12.95
CA HIS A 66 -12.71 10.93 -13.43
C HIS A 66 -13.82 10.44 -14.36
N ALA A 67 -15.07 10.71 -14.02
CA ALA A 67 -16.21 10.37 -14.87
C ALA A 67 -16.17 11.13 -16.21
N ILE A 68 -15.79 12.39 -16.19
CA ILE A 68 -15.63 13.21 -17.41
C ILE A 68 -14.52 12.65 -18.30
N GLU A 69 -13.38 12.26 -17.73
CA GLU A 69 -12.27 11.65 -18.45
C GLU A 69 -12.67 10.35 -19.14
N LEU A 70 -13.59 9.60 -18.55
CA LEU A 70 -14.12 8.36 -19.13
C LEU A 70 -15.23 8.60 -20.16
N GLY A 71 -15.57 9.87 -20.46
CA GLY A 71 -16.58 10.22 -21.44
C GLY A 71 -18.01 10.14 -20.94
N VAL A 72 -18.22 10.19 -19.64
CA VAL A 72 -19.55 10.23 -19.04
C VAL A 72 -20.04 11.67 -18.99
N HIS A 73 -20.90 12.05 -19.92
CA HIS A 73 -21.36 13.44 -20.06
C HIS A 73 -22.48 13.84 -19.08
N ASP A 74 -23.32 12.89 -18.73
CA ASP A 74 -24.46 13.12 -17.84
C ASP A 74 -24.24 12.62 -16.43
N TYR A 75 -22.96 12.62 -16.01
CA TYR A 75 -22.62 12.14 -14.68
C TYR A 75 -23.08 13.09 -13.60
N THR A 76 -23.84 12.58 -12.66
CA THR A 76 -24.22 13.26 -11.42
C THR A 76 -23.62 12.49 -10.25
N ALA A 77 -22.83 13.18 -9.42
CA ALA A 77 -22.26 12.56 -8.24
C ALA A 77 -23.36 12.02 -7.33
N PRO A 78 -23.26 10.78 -6.83
CA PRO A 78 -24.26 10.24 -5.93
C PRO A 78 -24.28 11.05 -4.63
N SER A 79 -25.46 11.20 -4.02
CA SER A 79 -25.61 11.89 -2.74
C SER A 79 -24.90 11.16 -1.60
N ASN A 80 -24.77 9.83 -1.73
CA ASN A 80 -24.03 8.98 -0.80
C ASN A 80 -22.88 8.29 -1.53
N PRO A 81 -21.72 8.12 -0.88
CA PRO A 81 -20.61 7.40 -1.50
C PRO A 81 -20.98 5.95 -1.78
N VAL A 82 -20.50 5.44 -2.92
CA VAL A 82 -20.66 4.04 -3.31
C VAL A 82 -19.39 3.29 -2.97
N PHE A 83 -19.47 2.28 -2.12
CA PHE A 83 -18.33 1.49 -1.71
C PHE A 83 -18.33 0.12 -2.39
N PHE A 84 -17.12 -0.40 -2.63
CA PHE A 84 -16.95 -1.78 -3.06
C PHE A 84 -15.72 -2.37 -2.40
N ASN A 85 -15.69 -3.68 -2.27
CA ASN A 85 -14.59 -4.38 -1.62
C ASN A 85 -13.69 -5.06 -2.63
N LYS A 86 -12.38 -5.03 -2.35
CA LYS A 86 -11.38 -5.82 -3.05
C LYS A 86 -10.85 -6.89 -2.11
N PRO A 87 -10.43 -8.05 -2.62
CA PRO A 87 -9.83 -9.08 -1.76
C PRO A 87 -8.56 -8.56 -1.09
N SER A 88 -8.28 -9.05 0.11
CA SER A 88 -7.05 -8.72 0.84
C SER A 88 -5.79 -9.09 0.05
N THR A 89 -5.90 -10.07 -0.83
CA THR A 89 -4.81 -10.53 -1.71
C THR A 89 -4.51 -9.57 -2.87
N SER A 90 -5.30 -8.51 -3.05
CA SER A 90 -5.07 -7.52 -4.11
C SER A 90 -3.94 -6.54 -3.82
N VAL A 91 -3.43 -6.52 -2.59
CA VAL A 91 -2.34 -5.61 -2.19
C VAL A 91 -0.99 -6.25 -2.50
N ILE A 92 -0.17 -5.54 -3.26
CA ILE A 92 1.19 -5.95 -3.59
C ILE A 92 2.18 -4.86 -3.17
N GLY A 93 3.44 -5.22 -3.05
CA GLY A 93 4.51 -4.29 -2.71
C GLY A 93 5.24 -3.75 -3.93
N THR A 94 6.19 -2.89 -3.66
CA THR A 94 7.03 -2.28 -4.69
C THR A 94 7.82 -3.36 -5.44
N GLY A 95 7.76 -3.32 -6.76
CA GLY A 95 8.51 -4.24 -7.62
C GLY A 95 7.84 -5.61 -7.81
N GLU A 96 6.73 -5.88 -7.15
CA GLU A 96 5.98 -7.12 -7.37
C GLU A 96 5.16 -7.04 -8.66
N ASN A 97 4.97 -8.19 -9.31
CA ASN A 97 4.25 -8.26 -10.58
C ASN A 97 2.74 -8.25 -10.38
N ILE A 98 2.06 -7.50 -11.23
CA ILE A 98 0.61 -7.61 -11.36
C ILE A 98 0.32 -8.86 -12.19
N ILE A 99 -0.40 -9.81 -11.60
CA ILE A 99 -0.68 -11.09 -12.25
C ILE A 99 -1.90 -10.97 -13.17
N TYR A 100 -1.69 -11.25 -14.43
CA TYR A 100 -2.78 -11.30 -15.40
C TYR A 100 -3.41 -12.71 -15.37
N PRO A 101 -4.68 -12.85 -14.99
CA PRO A 101 -5.31 -14.18 -14.89
C PRO A 101 -5.53 -14.81 -16.27
N LYS A 102 -5.40 -16.13 -16.33
CA LYS A 102 -5.57 -16.89 -17.60
C LYS A 102 -6.96 -16.79 -18.18
N ILE A 103 -7.94 -16.50 -17.35
CA ILE A 103 -9.35 -16.43 -17.73
C ILE A 103 -9.89 -15.00 -17.81
N ALA A 104 -9.02 -14.04 -17.81
CA ALA A 104 -9.44 -12.64 -17.90
C ALA A 104 -9.85 -12.25 -19.33
#